data_1faeecfd067ee35c12522ddb88ed0ddc
#
_entry.id   1faeecfd067ee35c12522ddb88ed0ddc
#
_cell.length_a   1.000
_cell.length_b   1.000
_cell.length_c   1.000
_cell.angle_alpha   90.00
_cell.angle_beta   90.00
_cell.angle_gamma   90.00
#
_symmetry.space_group_name_H-M   'P 1'
#
loop_
_entity.id
_entity.type
_entity.pdbx_description
1 polymer ?
#
loop_
_entity_poly.entity_id
_entity_poly.type
_entity_poly.pdbx_seq_one_letter_code
_entity_poly.pdbx_strand_id
1 'polypeptide(L)'
;QARDAGIDLRFSVTATDFSRFQITDLCSLFANALENAIHACEQIPSPKKRYITLKVYEKNNRICIHIANNYIQNPVFEDEIPVSHETRHGIGVKSMISVVEKYHGVYGFFTENGEFRFQASL
;
A
#
# COMPACT_ATOMS: atom_id res chain seq x y z
N GLN A 1 -2.21 -14.48 -5.99
CA GLN A 1 -3.20 -13.52 -6.51
C GLN A 1 -2.61 -12.58 -7.55
N ALA A 2 -1.53 -11.90 -7.22
CA ALA A 2 -0.92 -10.95 -8.15
C ALA A 2 -0.50 -11.65 -9.44
N ARG A 3 0.10 -12.83 -9.33
CA ARG A 3 0.52 -13.63 -10.48
C ARG A 3 -0.68 -14.03 -11.33
N ASP A 4 -1.75 -14.49 -10.69
CA ASP A 4 -2.96 -14.96 -11.39
C ASP A 4 -3.68 -13.81 -12.09
N ALA A 5 -3.57 -12.60 -11.55
CA ALA A 5 -4.16 -11.41 -12.15
C ALA A 5 -3.27 -10.76 -13.22
N GLY A 6 -2.13 -11.37 -13.54
CA GLY A 6 -1.20 -10.83 -14.54
C GLY A 6 -0.50 -9.57 -14.07
N ILE A 7 -0.24 -9.46 -12.78
CA ILE A 7 0.42 -8.29 -12.18
C ILE A 7 1.90 -8.59 -11.95
N ASP A 8 2.74 -7.68 -12.43
CA ASP A 8 4.19 -7.74 -12.19
C ASP A 8 4.46 -7.16 -10.80
N LEU A 9 4.84 -8.00 -9.87
CA LEU A 9 5.14 -7.59 -8.49
C LEU A 9 6.64 -7.49 -8.31
N ARG A 10 7.12 -6.28 -8.01
CA ARG A 10 8.52 -5.97 -7.77
C ARG A 10 8.68 -5.55 -6.32
N PHE A 11 9.59 -6.19 -5.59
CA PHE A 11 9.76 -5.82 -4.19
C PHE A 11 11.23 -5.81 -3.80
N SER A 12 11.53 -4.97 -2.82
CA SER A 12 12.85 -4.85 -2.20
C SER A 12 12.64 -4.66 -0.71
N VAL A 13 13.11 -5.60 0.09
CA VAL A 13 12.99 -5.55 1.55
C VAL A 13 14.40 -5.61 2.12
N THR A 14 14.89 -4.50 2.63
CA THR A 14 16.21 -4.40 3.25
C THR A 14 16.14 -4.18 4.76
N ALA A 15 14.95 -3.84 5.28
CA ALA A 15 14.74 -3.77 6.73
C ALA A 15 14.84 -5.16 7.33
N THR A 16 15.51 -5.28 8.48
CA THR A 16 15.75 -6.57 9.13
C THR A 16 15.21 -6.66 10.54
N ASP A 17 15.02 -5.53 11.23
CA ASP A 17 14.57 -5.55 12.61
C ASP A 17 13.15 -5.04 12.74
N PHE A 18 12.23 -5.96 12.92
CA PHE A 18 10.80 -5.68 13.14
C PHE A 18 10.37 -5.98 14.56
N SER A 19 11.33 -6.16 15.48
CA SER A 19 11.06 -6.68 16.83
C SER A 19 10.14 -5.80 17.68
N ARG A 20 10.08 -4.49 17.42
CA ARG A 20 9.21 -3.60 18.19
C ARG A 20 7.76 -3.60 17.73
N PHE A 21 7.44 -4.34 16.67
CA PHE A 21 6.08 -4.42 16.13
C PHE A 21 5.43 -5.74 16.49
N GLN A 22 4.11 -5.71 16.70
CA GLN A 22 3.33 -6.93 16.78
C GLN A 22 3.14 -7.48 15.37
N ILE A 23 3.34 -8.76 15.21
CA ILE A 23 3.30 -9.39 13.90
C ILE A 23 1.92 -9.27 13.24
N THR A 24 0.86 -9.31 14.04
CA THR A 24 -0.51 -9.14 13.55
C THR A 24 -0.73 -7.75 12.94
N ASP A 25 -0.11 -6.73 13.52
CA ASP A 25 -0.20 -5.36 12.99
C ASP A 25 0.51 -5.24 11.64
N LEU A 26 1.71 -5.81 11.52
CA LEU A 26 2.44 -5.81 10.26
C LEU A 26 1.69 -6.57 9.18
N CYS A 27 1.16 -7.74 9.51
CA CYS A 27 0.38 -8.53 8.55
C CYS A 27 -0.85 -7.76 8.07
N SER A 28 -1.55 -7.10 8.99
CA SER A 28 -2.71 -6.29 8.65
C SER A 28 -2.33 -5.14 7.71
N LEU A 29 -1.25 -4.42 8.04
CA LEU A 29 -0.81 -3.29 7.23
C LEU A 29 -0.44 -3.72 5.82
N PHE A 30 0.43 -4.73 5.69
CA PHE A 30 0.87 -5.20 4.38
C PHE A 30 -0.26 -5.83 3.57
N ALA A 31 -1.10 -6.64 4.21
CA ALA A 31 -2.21 -7.29 3.51
C ALA A 31 -3.19 -6.26 2.95
N ASN A 32 -3.54 -5.25 3.74
CA ASN A 32 -4.46 -4.21 3.29
C ASN A 32 -3.84 -3.34 2.18
N ALA A 33 -2.57 -2.99 2.33
CA ALA A 33 -1.87 -2.19 1.32
C ALA A 33 -1.77 -2.94 -0.01
N LEU A 34 -1.41 -4.22 0.02
CA LEU A 34 -1.30 -5.04 -1.19
C LEU A 34 -2.67 -5.32 -1.81
N GLU A 35 -3.67 -5.64 -1.01
CA GLU A 35 -5.03 -5.87 -1.51
C GLU A 35 -5.56 -4.64 -2.24
N ASN A 36 -5.34 -3.47 -1.68
CA ASN A 36 -5.73 -2.21 -2.29
C ASN A 36 -5.03 -2.01 -3.65
N ALA A 37 -3.73 -2.28 -3.71
CA ALA A 37 -2.95 -2.17 -4.93
C ALA A 37 -3.39 -3.18 -5.99
N ILE A 38 -3.64 -4.43 -5.60
CA ILE A 38 -4.10 -5.48 -6.49
C ILE A 38 -5.46 -5.11 -7.08
N HIS A 39 -6.38 -4.64 -6.23
CA HIS A 39 -7.70 -4.22 -6.69
C HIS A 39 -7.62 -3.13 -7.77
N ALA A 40 -6.78 -2.12 -7.55
CA ALA A 40 -6.58 -1.05 -8.53
C ALA A 40 -6.02 -1.58 -9.84
N CYS A 41 -5.04 -2.50 -9.77
CA CYS A 41 -4.45 -3.10 -10.96
C CYS A 41 -5.46 -3.95 -11.74
N GLU A 42 -6.35 -4.65 -11.04
CA GLU A 42 -7.37 -5.49 -11.68
C GLU A 42 -8.33 -4.69 -12.54
N GLN A 43 -8.47 -3.39 -12.29
CA GLN A 43 -9.30 -2.49 -13.10
C GLN A 43 -8.63 -2.13 -14.42
N ILE A 44 -7.35 -2.39 -14.60
CA ILE A 44 -6.62 -2.10 -15.83
C ILE A 44 -6.93 -3.21 -16.83
N PRO A 45 -7.48 -2.89 -18.03
CA PRO A 45 -7.84 -3.94 -18.99
C PRO A 45 -6.60 -4.60 -19.59
N SER A 46 -6.67 -5.94 -19.72
CA SER A 46 -5.67 -6.70 -20.44
C SER A 46 -5.71 -6.32 -21.94
N PRO A 47 -4.57 -6.24 -22.69
CA PRO A 47 -3.22 -6.64 -22.27
C PRO A 47 -2.36 -5.53 -21.68
N LYS A 48 -2.96 -4.44 -21.23
CA LYS A 48 -2.19 -3.33 -20.66
C LYS A 48 -1.39 -3.78 -19.45
N LYS A 49 -0.24 -3.16 -19.25
CA LYS A 49 0.69 -3.51 -18.18
C LYS A 49 0.09 -3.19 -16.81
N ARG A 50 0.29 -4.11 -15.87
CA ARG A 50 -0.12 -3.97 -14.47
C ARG A 50 1.10 -4.22 -13.60
N TYR A 51 1.38 -3.34 -12.65
CA TYR A 51 2.52 -3.57 -11.77
C TYR A 51 2.30 -2.99 -10.38
N ILE A 52 2.98 -3.60 -9.42
CA ILE A 52 3.03 -3.14 -8.03
C ILE A 52 4.49 -3.15 -7.60
N THR A 53 4.93 -2.08 -6.97
CA THR A 53 6.26 -1.97 -6.41
C THR A 53 6.16 -1.84 -4.90
N LEU A 54 6.93 -2.62 -4.16
CA LEU A 54 6.99 -2.58 -2.70
C LEU A 54 8.43 -2.38 -2.27
N LYS A 55 8.68 -1.38 -1.43
CA LYS A 55 9.97 -1.15 -0.80
C LYS A 55 9.81 -1.04 0.69
N VAL A 56 10.63 -1.76 1.43
CA VAL A 56 10.67 -1.70 2.90
C VAL A 56 12.14 -1.56 3.32
N TYR A 57 12.46 -0.47 4.00
CA TYR A 57 13.83 -0.20 4.40
C TYR A 57 13.87 0.53 5.75
N GLU A 58 15.05 0.59 6.33
CA GLU A 58 15.26 1.30 7.61
C GLU A 58 15.95 2.63 7.36
N LYS A 59 15.47 3.66 8.03
CA LYS A 59 16.08 4.98 8.00
C LYS A 59 15.81 5.70 9.32
N ASN A 60 16.85 6.17 9.97
CA ASN A 60 16.76 6.93 11.25
C ASN A 60 15.97 6.15 12.31
N ASN A 61 16.26 4.86 12.44
CA ASN A 61 15.60 3.94 13.37
C ASN A 61 14.10 3.77 13.13
N ARG A 62 13.63 4.05 11.91
CA ARG A 62 12.25 3.84 11.51
C ARG A 62 12.19 2.86 10.37
N ILE A 63 11.08 2.13 10.31
CA ILE A 63 10.77 1.28 9.16
C ILE A 63 9.99 2.12 8.17
N CYS A 64 10.51 2.23 6.96
CA CYS A 64 9.87 2.97 5.87
C CYS A 64 9.27 1.98 4.89
N ILE A 65 8.00 2.20 4.55
CA ILE A 65 7.24 1.34 3.64
C ILE A 65 6.75 2.20 2.50
N HIS A 66 7.05 1.79 1.27
CA HIS A 66 6.56 2.43 0.06
C HIS A 66 5.91 1.38 -0.80
N ILE A 67 4.65 1.57 -1.16
CA ILE A 67 3.96 0.71 -2.11
C ILE A 67 3.35 1.59 -3.19
N ALA A 68 3.54 1.19 -4.45
CA ALA A 68 3.03 1.92 -5.60
C ALA A 68 2.40 0.93 -6.57
N ASN A 69 1.34 1.37 -7.21
CA ASN A 69 0.70 0.60 -8.29
C ASN A 69 0.28 1.56 -9.39
N ASN A 70 0.31 1.08 -10.63
CA ASN A 70 -0.31 1.83 -11.69
C ASN A 70 -1.84 1.65 -11.63
N TYR A 71 -2.56 2.53 -12.28
CA TYR A 71 -4.02 2.52 -12.29
C TYR A 71 -4.53 3.11 -13.60
N ILE A 72 -5.79 2.89 -13.88
CA ILE A 72 -6.45 3.52 -15.01
C ILE A 72 -7.55 4.48 -14.56
N GLN A 73 -8.17 4.18 -13.45
CA GLN A 73 -9.27 4.97 -12.91
C GLN A 73 -8.74 5.86 -11.79
N ASN A 74 -8.87 7.18 -11.96
CA ASN A 74 -8.34 8.13 -10.98
C ASN A 74 -8.93 7.89 -9.60
N PRO A 75 -8.07 7.72 -8.57
CA PRO A 75 -8.56 7.60 -7.20
C PRO A 75 -9.26 8.87 -6.74
N VAL A 76 -10.24 8.70 -5.87
CA VAL A 76 -10.94 9.82 -5.23
C VAL A 76 -10.43 9.96 -3.82
N PHE A 77 -10.11 11.19 -3.41
CA PHE A 77 -9.60 11.50 -2.08
C PHE A 77 -10.56 12.39 -1.33
N GLU A 78 -10.68 12.18 -0.02
CA GLU A 78 -11.31 13.10 0.92
C GLU A 78 -10.31 13.32 2.06
N ASP A 79 -9.97 14.59 2.32
CA ASP A 79 -8.98 14.95 3.35
C ASP A 79 -7.66 14.18 3.18
N GLU A 80 -7.18 14.09 1.92
CA GLU A 80 -5.93 13.43 1.56
C GLU A 80 -5.94 11.90 1.79
N ILE A 81 -7.11 11.31 2.03
CA ILE A 81 -7.28 9.88 2.24
C ILE A 81 -8.13 9.33 1.08
N PRO A 82 -7.70 8.21 0.47
CA PRO A 82 -8.48 7.62 -0.61
C PRO A 82 -9.79 7.06 -0.08
N VAL A 83 -10.85 7.25 -0.84
CA VAL A 83 -12.18 6.74 -0.50
C VAL A 83 -12.65 5.78 -1.58
N SER A 84 -13.46 4.81 -1.16
CA SER A 84 -14.06 3.85 -2.06
C SER A 84 -15.54 3.68 -1.71
N HIS A 85 -16.35 3.49 -2.73
CA HIS A 85 -17.75 3.15 -2.53
C HIS A 85 -17.90 1.69 -2.05
N GLU A 86 -16.85 0.91 -2.15
CA GLU A 86 -16.83 -0.45 -1.64
C GLU A 86 -16.42 -0.41 -0.17
N THR A 87 -17.36 -0.75 0.70
CA THR A 87 -17.16 -0.73 2.17
C THR A 87 -15.90 -1.48 2.60
N ARG A 88 -15.62 -2.59 1.94
CA ARG A 88 -14.47 -3.44 2.24
C ARG A 88 -13.14 -2.68 2.09
N HIS A 89 -12.99 -1.92 1.01
CA HIS A 89 -11.74 -1.16 0.76
C HIS A 89 -11.61 0.03 1.72
N GLY A 90 -12.71 0.67 2.08
CA GLY A 90 -12.70 1.74 3.06
C GLY A 90 -12.20 1.26 4.42
N ILE A 91 -12.58 0.04 4.82
CA ILE A 91 -12.12 -0.57 6.06
C ILE A 91 -10.62 -0.84 6.00
N GLY A 92 -10.13 -1.32 4.87
CA GLY A 92 -8.70 -1.60 4.68
C GLY A 92 -7.83 -0.36 4.86
N VAL A 93 -8.22 0.77 4.28
CA VAL A 93 -7.50 2.03 4.42
C VAL A 93 -7.49 2.49 5.88
N LYS A 94 -8.62 2.43 6.56
CA LYS A 94 -8.70 2.80 7.97
C LYS A 94 -7.80 1.92 8.83
N SER A 95 -7.74 0.62 8.54
CA SER A 95 -6.86 -0.30 9.26
C SER A 95 -5.38 0.05 9.05
N MET A 96 -5.00 0.43 7.83
CA MET A 96 -3.63 0.87 7.54
C MET A 96 -3.26 2.08 8.38
N ILE A 97 -4.12 3.09 8.39
CA ILE A 97 -3.91 4.32 9.16
C ILE A 97 -3.80 4.00 10.65
N SER A 98 -4.70 3.16 11.16
CA SER A 98 -4.73 2.78 12.57
C SER A 98 -3.42 2.13 13.01
N VAL A 99 -2.87 1.25 12.19
CA VAL A 99 -1.58 0.61 12.50
C VAL A 99 -0.46 1.64 12.54
N VAL A 100 -0.39 2.51 11.53
CA VAL A 100 0.67 3.53 11.48
C VAL A 100 0.59 4.44 12.71
N GLU A 101 -0.60 4.89 13.07
CA GLU A 101 -0.80 5.76 14.22
C GLU A 101 -0.47 5.08 15.54
N LYS A 102 -0.78 3.80 15.66
CA LYS A 102 -0.45 3.00 16.85
C LYS A 102 1.04 3.05 17.18
N TYR A 103 1.90 3.09 16.16
CA TYR A 103 3.35 3.13 16.34
C TYR A 103 3.91 4.54 16.20
N HIS A 104 3.04 5.55 16.33
CA HIS A 104 3.42 6.97 16.27
C HIS A 104 4.14 7.33 14.96
N GLY A 105 3.74 6.66 13.88
CA GLY A 105 4.30 6.88 12.57
C GLY A 105 3.56 7.97 11.80
N VAL A 106 4.06 8.22 10.59
CA VAL A 106 3.43 9.13 9.64
C VAL A 106 3.14 8.38 8.35
N TYR A 107 2.17 8.86 7.59
CA TYR A 107 1.78 8.23 6.33
C TYR A 107 1.28 9.25 5.33
N GLY A 108 1.24 8.84 4.07
CA GLY A 108 0.62 9.62 3.01
C GLY A 108 0.11 8.73 1.91
N PHE A 109 -0.98 9.16 1.29
CA PHE A 109 -1.53 8.55 0.09
C PHE A 109 -1.54 9.63 -0.99
N PHE A 110 -1.02 9.33 -2.17
CA PHE A 110 -1.00 10.33 -3.25
C PHE A 110 -0.84 9.66 -4.60
N THR A 111 -1.01 10.43 -5.66
CA THR A 111 -0.78 9.98 -7.02
C THR A 111 0.36 10.78 -7.64
N GLU A 112 1.19 10.11 -8.43
CA GLU A 112 2.32 10.74 -9.12
C GLU A 112 2.68 9.91 -10.34
N ASN A 113 2.78 10.54 -11.49
CA ASN A 113 3.21 9.88 -12.73
C ASN A 113 2.40 8.62 -13.07
N GLY A 114 1.08 8.66 -12.88
CA GLY A 114 0.21 7.52 -13.18
C GLY A 114 0.27 6.39 -12.17
N GLU A 115 0.88 6.64 -11.02
CA GLU A 115 0.95 5.68 -9.93
C GLU A 115 0.21 6.20 -8.70
N PHE A 116 -0.52 5.30 -8.06
CA PHE A 116 -1.05 5.52 -6.74
C PHE A 116 -0.02 5.03 -5.73
N ARG A 117 0.32 5.87 -4.76
CA ARG A 117 1.38 5.57 -3.79
C ARG A 117 0.88 5.70 -2.36
N PHE A 118 1.29 4.73 -1.55
CA PHE A 118 1.19 4.79 -0.10
C PHE A 118 2.59 4.78 0.46
N GLN A 119 2.89 5.71 1.34
CA GLN A 119 4.16 5.78 2.04
C GLN A 119 3.90 5.89 3.52
N ALA A 120 4.69 5.19 4.31
CA ALA A 120 4.60 5.25 5.77
C ALA A 120 5.99 5.14 6.38
N SER A 121 6.15 5.75 7.54
CA SER A 121 7.36 5.67 8.35
C SER A 121 6.93 5.39 9.78
N LEU A 122 7.32 4.24 10.30
CA LEU A 122 6.93 3.78 11.63
C LEU A 122 8.11 3.63 12.59
#